data_6ba071a622dcdf972e0dc2e1d55594fa
#
_entry.id   6ba071a622dcdf972e0dc2e1d55594fa
#
_cell.length_a   1.000
_cell.length_b   1.000
_cell.length_c   1.000
_cell.angle_alpha   90.00
_cell.angle_beta   90.00
_cell.angle_gamma   90.00
#
_symmetry.space_group_name_H-M   'P 1'
#
loop_
_entity.id
_entity.type
_entity.pdbx_description
1 polymer ?
#
loop_
_entity_poly.entity_id
_entity_poly.type
_entity_poly.pdbx_seq_one_letter_code
_entity_poly.pdbx_strand_id
1 'polypeptide(L)'
;MAFDDPTSPQRVLLLHGIWNAKAWLAPLAQRLRAMGLQVEVFGYPSVLGGPEIAVPRLIARLRDGPSLALLGHSLGGLVALEALRREPGLPVTRVVCLGSPLRGSGAARGLASRPWTSPALGRSAGLLQSGFERWDGRPQVGVVAGNVPHGLGRHFARFEGESDGTVGLEETRLPGLTDHCVVAASHSGLVFSAEAARQAAHFLQEGRFQHPT
;
A
#
# COMPACT_ATOMS: atom_id res chain seq x y z
N MET A 1 -27.37 11.70 -2.90
CA MET A 1 -26.36 10.99 -3.69
C MET A 1 -25.83 11.98 -4.72
N ALA A 2 -24.69 12.61 -4.46
CA ALA A 2 -24.02 13.42 -5.47
C ALA A 2 -23.42 12.46 -6.48
N PHE A 3 -23.86 12.50 -7.72
CA PHE A 3 -23.21 11.80 -8.81
C PHE A 3 -21.84 12.44 -9.00
N ASP A 4 -20.77 11.68 -8.83
CA ASP A 4 -19.43 12.13 -9.18
C ASP A 4 -19.47 12.52 -10.67
N ASP A 5 -19.17 13.78 -10.97
CA ASP A 5 -19.04 14.27 -12.33
C ASP A 5 -17.92 13.46 -13.02
N PRO A 6 -18.22 12.73 -14.09
CA PRO A 6 -17.24 11.90 -14.79
C PRO A 6 -16.05 12.71 -15.34
N THR A 7 -16.16 14.03 -15.41
CA THR A 7 -15.09 14.94 -15.82
C THR A 7 -14.21 15.41 -14.66
N SER A 8 -14.61 15.13 -13.41
CA SER A 8 -13.82 15.52 -12.24
C SER A 8 -12.62 14.59 -12.08
N PRO A 9 -11.41 15.15 -11.82
CA PRO A 9 -10.22 14.33 -11.60
C PRO A 9 -10.41 13.39 -10.42
N GLN A 10 -10.03 12.13 -10.60
CA GLN A 10 -10.16 11.11 -9.59
C GLN A 10 -9.34 11.47 -8.33
N ARG A 11 -9.99 11.39 -7.18
CA ARG A 11 -9.37 11.64 -5.87
C ARG A 11 -8.63 10.41 -5.37
N VAL A 12 -7.42 10.62 -4.85
CA VAL A 12 -6.56 9.56 -4.33
C VAL A 12 -6.01 9.97 -2.97
N LEU A 13 -6.17 9.10 -1.97
CA LEU A 13 -5.57 9.27 -0.66
C LEU A 13 -4.37 8.33 -0.53
N LEU A 14 -3.18 8.89 -0.32
CA LEU A 14 -1.93 8.15 -0.15
C LEU A 14 -1.68 7.81 1.32
N LEU A 15 -1.24 6.57 1.60
CA LEU A 15 -0.85 6.08 2.91
C LEU A 15 0.62 5.65 2.89
N HIS A 16 1.42 6.17 3.83
CA HIS A 16 2.86 5.85 3.92
C HIS A 16 3.13 4.51 4.62
N GLY A 17 4.36 4.00 4.49
CA GLY A 17 4.84 2.81 5.16
C GLY A 17 5.26 3.04 6.62
N ILE A 18 5.77 1.96 7.26
CA ILE A 18 6.38 2.04 8.59
C ILE A 18 7.64 2.91 8.54
N TRP A 19 7.95 3.61 9.62
CA TRP A 19 9.05 4.56 9.80
C TRP A 19 9.02 5.79 8.88
N ASN A 20 8.01 5.93 8.05
CA ASN A 20 7.89 7.03 7.11
C ASN A 20 6.92 8.11 7.63
N ALA A 21 7.04 9.30 7.06
CA ALA A 21 6.15 10.43 7.26
C ALA A 21 5.49 10.82 5.93
N LYS A 22 4.49 11.71 5.99
CA LYS A 22 3.80 12.23 4.79
C LYS A 22 4.76 12.71 3.70
N ALA A 23 5.84 13.40 4.08
CA ALA A 23 6.81 13.97 3.15
C ALA A 23 7.51 12.91 2.29
N TRP A 24 7.64 11.67 2.79
CA TRP A 24 8.22 10.56 2.04
C TRP A 24 7.50 10.26 0.74
N LEU A 25 6.17 10.45 0.70
CA LEU A 25 5.36 10.20 -0.49
C LEU A 25 5.30 11.38 -1.46
N ALA A 26 5.98 12.50 -1.18
CA ALA A 26 5.93 13.69 -2.02
C ALA A 26 6.31 13.44 -3.49
N PRO A 27 7.37 12.67 -3.83
CA PRO A 27 7.72 12.38 -5.23
C PRO A 27 6.63 11.60 -5.95
N LEU A 28 6.04 10.59 -5.31
CA LEU A 28 4.93 9.83 -5.86
C LEU A 28 3.69 10.72 -6.05
N ALA A 29 3.34 11.50 -5.03
CA ALA A 29 2.20 12.42 -5.08
C ALA A 29 2.34 13.43 -6.23
N GLN A 30 3.53 13.98 -6.44
CA GLN A 30 3.80 14.92 -7.53
C GLN A 30 3.60 14.26 -8.91
N ARG A 31 4.10 13.03 -9.10
CA ARG A 31 3.91 12.28 -10.35
C ARG A 31 2.44 11.99 -10.64
N LEU A 32 1.70 11.52 -9.63
CA LEU A 32 0.29 11.22 -9.77
C LEU A 32 -0.53 12.48 -10.10
N ARG A 33 -0.20 13.64 -9.48
CA ARG A 33 -0.82 14.92 -9.83
C ARG A 33 -0.52 15.35 -11.27
N ALA A 34 0.71 15.14 -11.74
CA ALA A 34 1.08 15.39 -13.13
C ALA A 34 0.33 14.50 -14.14
N MET A 35 -0.22 13.37 -13.68
CA MET A 35 -1.08 12.46 -14.45
C MET A 35 -2.59 12.77 -14.29
N GLY A 36 -2.95 13.94 -13.73
CA GLY A 36 -4.33 14.39 -13.63
C GLY A 36 -5.10 13.90 -12.40
N LEU A 37 -4.44 13.29 -11.41
CA LEU A 37 -5.11 12.83 -10.19
C LEU A 37 -5.10 13.90 -9.10
N GLN A 38 -6.18 13.98 -8.31
CA GLN A 38 -6.23 14.81 -7.10
C GLN A 38 -5.68 14.01 -5.91
N VAL A 39 -4.47 14.35 -5.47
CA VAL A 39 -3.74 13.56 -4.48
C VAL A 39 -3.65 14.28 -3.14
N GLU A 40 -4.12 13.61 -2.09
CA GLU A 40 -3.95 13.96 -0.68
C GLU A 40 -3.10 12.90 0.02
N VAL A 41 -2.35 13.26 1.07
CA VAL A 41 -1.54 12.31 1.84
C VAL A 41 -2.07 12.20 3.27
N PHE A 42 -2.46 11.00 3.65
CA PHE A 42 -2.89 10.64 5.00
C PHE A 42 -1.69 10.30 5.88
N GLY A 43 -1.52 11.01 6.98
CA GLY A 43 -0.45 10.75 7.93
C GLY A 43 -0.97 10.10 9.20
N TYR A 44 -0.22 9.13 9.71
CA TYR A 44 -0.53 8.41 10.93
C TYR A 44 0.75 7.96 11.65
N PRO A 45 0.70 7.76 12.99
CA PRO A 45 1.86 7.28 13.75
C PRO A 45 2.05 5.77 13.52
N SER A 46 2.89 5.41 12.53
CA SER A 46 3.04 4.03 12.05
C SER A 46 3.74 3.07 13.03
N VAL A 47 4.53 3.58 13.97
CA VAL A 47 5.27 2.77 14.96
C VAL A 47 4.56 2.80 16.31
N LEU A 48 4.37 4.00 16.90
CA LEU A 48 3.82 4.17 18.24
C LEU A 48 2.31 3.94 18.29
N GLY A 49 1.59 4.31 17.24
CA GLY A 49 0.14 4.18 17.16
C GLY A 49 -0.36 2.91 16.50
N GLY A 50 0.37 2.44 15.50
CA GLY A 50 0.04 1.25 14.72
C GLY A 50 -1.37 1.27 14.09
N PRO A 51 -1.86 0.09 13.66
CA PRO A 51 -3.17 -0.07 13.06
C PRO A 51 -4.33 0.32 14.00
N GLU A 52 -4.15 0.18 15.32
CA GLU A 52 -5.17 0.52 16.32
C GLU A 52 -5.55 2.00 16.31
N ILE A 53 -4.61 2.87 15.92
CA ILE A 53 -4.87 4.31 15.74
C ILE A 53 -5.10 4.65 14.26
N ALA A 54 -4.30 4.08 13.37
CA ALA A 54 -4.34 4.41 11.93
C ALA A 54 -5.67 4.04 11.30
N VAL A 55 -6.17 2.82 11.56
CA VAL A 55 -7.38 2.29 10.93
C VAL A 55 -8.64 3.07 11.33
N PRO A 56 -8.95 3.29 12.62
CA PRO A 56 -10.11 4.11 13.00
C PRO A 56 -10.06 5.55 12.46
N ARG A 57 -8.87 6.16 12.44
CA ARG A 57 -8.69 7.51 11.87
C ARG A 57 -8.92 7.55 10.37
N LEU A 58 -8.47 6.51 9.64
CA LEU A 58 -8.72 6.38 8.21
C LEU A 58 -10.21 6.18 7.94
N ILE A 59 -10.87 5.29 8.68
CA ILE A 59 -12.31 5.07 8.58
C ILE A 59 -13.08 6.39 8.80
N ALA A 60 -12.78 7.12 9.88
CA ALA A 60 -13.41 8.41 10.17
C ALA A 60 -13.18 9.43 9.04
N ARG A 61 -11.97 9.45 8.45
CA ARG A 61 -11.65 10.35 7.30
C ARG A 61 -12.44 10.00 6.04
N LEU A 62 -12.76 8.73 5.83
CA LEU A 62 -13.43 8.24 4.62
C LEU A 62 -14.95 8.26 4.72
N ARG A 63 -15.51 8.00 5.90
CA ARG A 63 -16.95 7.72 6.11
C ARG A 63 -17.89 8.77 5.53
N ASP A 64 -17.60 10.03 5.79
CA ASP A 64 -18.46 11.17 5.39
C ASP A 64 -17.87 11.93 4.19
N GLY A 65 -16.86 11.35 3.55
CA GLY A 65 -16.17 11.94 2.41
C GLY A 65 -16.78 11.52 1.07
N PRO A 66 -16.38 12.22 0.00
CA PRO A 66 -16.73 11.80 -1.35
C PRO A 66 -16.00 10.49 -1.70
N SER A 67 -16.49 9.81 -2.74
CA SER A 67 -15.85 8.62 -3.29
C SER A 67 -14.41 8.93 -3.71
N LEU A 68 -13.48 8.03 -3.40
CA LEU A 68 -12.08 8.18 -3.74
C LEU A 68 -11.39 6.81 -3.90
N ALA A 69 -10.16 6.83 -4.36
CA ALA A 69 -9.29 5.67 -4.37
C ALA A 69 -8.18 5.77 -3.30
N LEU A 70 -7.64 4.64 -2.89
CA LEU A 70 -6.52 4.57 -1.95
C LEU A 70 -5.25 4.10 -2.66
N LEU A 71 -4.11 4.62 -2.25
CA LEU A 71 -2.82 4.06 -2.61
C LEU A 71 -1.96 3.96 -1.35
N GLY A 72 -1.59 2.74 -0.98
CA GLY A 72 -0.79 2.48 0.21
C GLY A 72 0.59 1.91 -0.13
N HIS A 73 1.66 2.57 0.33
CA HIS A 73 3.01 2.04 0.25
C HIS A 73 3.30 1.15 1.46
N SER A 74 3.79 -0.08 1.23
CA SER A 74 4.22 -0.99 2.29
C SER A 74 3.11 -1.24 3.33
N LEU A 75 3.32 -0.92 4.61
CA LEU A 75 2.30 -0.96 5.67
C LEU A 75 1.03 -0.18 5.30
N GLY A 76 1.15 0.90 4.52
CA GLY A 76 0.01 1.72 4.11
C GLY A 76 -1.06 0.94 3.33
N GLY A 77 -0.65 -0.04 2.51
CA GLY A 77 -1.59 -0.94 1.82
C GLY A 77 -2.33 -1.86 2.80
N LEU A 78 -1.62 -2.40 3.78
CA LEU A 78 -2.26 -3.22 4.83
C LEU A 78 -3.26 -2.41 5.66
N VAL A 79 -2.91 -1.18 6.04
CA VAL A 79 -3.82 -0.27 6.78
C VAL A 79 -5.06 0.06 5.94
N ALA A 80 -4.90 0.29 4.64
CA ALA A 80 -6.01 0.54 3.72
C ALA A 80 -6.98 -0.65 3.65
N LEU A 81 -6.45 -1.85 3.41
CA LEU A 81 -7.28 -3.07 3.34
C LEU A 81 -7.92 -3.40 4.69
N GLU A 82 -7.22 -3.21 5.81
CA GLU A 82 -7.78 -3.44 7.14
C GLU A 82 -8.94 -2.47 7.46
N ALA A 83 -8.85 -1.21 7.05
CA ALA A 83 -9.94 -0.25 7.19
C ALA A 83 -11.18 -0.69 6.40
N LEU A 84 -11.01 -1.13 5.15
CA LEU A 84 -12.07 -1.60 4.29
C LEU A 84 -12.68 -2.94 4.76
N ARG A 85 -11.88 -3.80 5.39
CA ARG A 85 -12.35 -5.04 6.00
C ARG A 85 -13.21 -4.77 7.24
N ARG A 86 -12.81 -3.78 8.07
CA ARG A 86 -13.58 -3.38 9.26
C ARG A 86 -14.86 -2.63 8.93
N GLU A 87 -14.83 -1.85 7.87
CA GLU A 87 -15.98 -1.06 7.40
C GLU A 87 -16.17 -1.19 5.89
N PRO A 88 -16.87 -2.25 5.41
CA PRO A 88 -17.03 -2.54 3.99
C PRO A 88 -17.84 -1.50 3.20
N GLY A 89 -18.58 -0.62 3.90
CA GLY A 89 -19.41 0.43 3.30
C GLY A 89 -18.71 1.73 2.96
N LEU A 90 -17.39 1.83 3.21
CA LEU A 90 -16.63 3.04 2.91
C LEU A 90 -16.67 3.39 1.40
N PRO A 91 -16.73 4.69 1.04
CA PRO A 91 -16.83 5.15 -0.35
C PRO A 91 -15.46 5.07 -1.05
N VAL A 92 -14.92 3.88 -1.15
CA VAL A 92 -13.65 3.58 -1.83
C VAL A 92 -13.94 2.69 -3.03
N THR A 93 -13.45 3.10 -4.21
CA THR A 93 -13.65 2.36 -5.46
C THR A 93 -12.52 1.42 -5.78
N ARG A 94 -11.27 1.88 -5.62
CA ARG A 94 -10.07 1.15 -5.98
C ARG A 94 -8.96 1.34 -4.94
N VAL A 95 -8.11 0.35 -4.80
CA VAL A 95 -6.91 0.40 -3.95
C VAL A 95 -5.71 -0.06 -4.75
N VAL A 96 -4.61 0.71 -4.71
CA VAL A 96 -3.30 0.25 -5.15
C VAL A 96 -2.42 -0.01 -3.94
N CYS A 97 -1.90 -1.22 -3.83
CA CYS A 97 -0.90 -1.61 -2.85
C CYS A 97 0.48 -1.58 -3.50
N LEU A 98 1.33 -0.65 -3.09
CA LEU A 98 2.67 -0.44 -3.63
C LEU A 98 3.70 -1.11 -2.70
N GLY A 99 4.26 -2.26 -3.10
CA GLY A 99 5.22 -3.02 -2.31
C GLY A 99 4.68 -3.48 -0.95
N SER A 100 3.39 -3.79 -0.84
CA SER A 100 2.77 -4.19 0.43
C SER A 100 2.83 -5.70 0.62
N PRO A 101 3.30 -6.20 1.79
CA PRO A 101 3.37 -7.63 2.09
C PRO A 101 1.99 -8.15 2.51
N LEU A 102 1.08 -8.31 1.54
CA LEU A 102 -0.33 -8.62 1.80
C LEU A 102 -0.55 -9.98 2.46
N ARG A 103 0.38 -10.93 2.26
CA ARG A 103 0.37 -12.26 2.92
C ARG A 103 1.25 -12.32 4.17
N GLY A 104 1.63 -11.17 4.71
CA GLY A 104 2.56 -11.07 5.83
C GLY A 104 4.02 -11.01 5.41
N SER A 105 4.84 -10.32 6.20
CA SER A 105 6.23 -10.00 5.92
C SER A 105 7.20 -10.93 6.64
N GLY A 106 8.05 -11.64 5.90
CA GLY A 106 9.19 -12.38 6.43
C GLY A 106 10.19 -11.48 7.12
N ALA A 107 10.44 -10.29 6.57
CA ALA A 107 11.32 -9.30 7.20
C ALA A 107 10.75 -8.83 8.55
N ALA A 108 9.43 -8.61 8.66
CA ALA A 108 8.80 -8.26 9.93
C ALA A 108 8.88 -9.42 10.94
N ARG A 109 8.66 -10.67 10.50
CA ARG A 109 8.86 -11.85 11.35
C ARG A 109 10.30 -11.97 11.84
N GLY A 110 11.29 -11.76 10.94
CA GLY A 110 12.71 -11.78 11.29
C GLY A 110 13.13 -10.67 12.26
N LEU A 111 12.56 -9.47 12.12
CA LEU A 111 12.76 -8.37 13.09
C LEU A 111 12.13 -8.70 14.45
N ALA A 112 10.92 -9.25 14.45
CA ALA A 112 10.18 -9.58 15.68
C ALA A 112 10.82 -10.73 16.47
N SER A 113 11.51 -11.66 15.80
CA SER A 113 12.19 -12.80 16.45
C SER A 113 13.39 -12.41 17.30
N ARG A 114 13.90 -11.19 17.18
CA ARG A 114 15.07 -10.70 17.90
C ARG A 114 14.67 -9.61 18.89
N PRO A 115 14.93 -9.78 20.23
CA PRO A 115 14.47 -8.84 21.26
C PRO A 115 14.89 -7.38 21.01
N TRP A 116 16.07 -7.15 20.46
CA TRP A 116 16.61 -5.81 20.21
C TRP A 116 16.06 -5.13 18.95
N THR A 117 15.50 -5.87 18.00
CA THR A 117 14.87 -5.31 16.77
C THR A 117 13.34 -5.27 16.83
N SER A 118 12.74 -6.10 17.67
CA SER A 118 11.29 -6.19 17.84
C SER A 118 10.62 -4.83 18.13
N PRO A 119 11.18 -3.94 18.99
CA PRO A 119 10.57 -2.63 19.26
C PRO A 119 10.47 -1.73 18.02
N ALA A 120 11.30 -1.96 16.98
CA ALA A 120 11.29 -1.17 15.76
C ALA A 120 9.97 -1.28 14.97
N LEU A 121 9.27 -2.41 15.08
CA LEU A 121 7.96 -2.59 14.44
C LEU A 121 6.82 -1.96 15.25
N GLY A 122 7.03 -1.76 16.55
CA GLY A 122 6.05 -1.20 17.46
C GLY A 122 4.70 -1.93 17.35
N ARG A 123 3.62 -1.18 17.40
CA ARG A 123 2.24 -1.70 17.32
C ARG A 123 1.84 -2.18 15.92
N SER A 124 2.64 -1.93 14.89
CA SER A 124 2.39 -2.43 13.54
C SER A 124 2.87 -3.88 13.31
N ALA A 125 3.57 -4.48 14.28
CA ALA A 125 4.12 -5.82 14.17
C ALA A 125 3.08 -6.87 13.79
N GLY A 126 1.93 -6.89 14.48
CA GLY A 126 0.86 -7.88 14.24
C GLY A 126 0.37 -7.87 12.80
N LEU A 127 -0.04 -6.70 12.30
CA LEU A 127 -0.57 -6.57 10.93
C LEU A 127 0.49 -6.88 9.87
N LEU A 128 1.75 -6.46 10.09
CA LEU A 128 2.84 -6.77 9.18
C LEU A 128 3.19 -8.26 9.12
N GLN A 129 3.06 -8.98 10.24
CA GLN A 129 3.39 -10.41 10.30
C GLN A 129 2.30 -11.30 9.76
N SER A 130 1.03 -10.99 10.08
CA SER A 130 -0.11 -11.82 9.69
C SER A 130 -0.56 -11.57 8.25
N GLY A 131 -0.62 -10.33 7.80
CA GLY A 131 -1.23 -9.98 6.52
C GLY A 131 -2.69 -10.44 6.43
N PHE A 132 -3.10 -10.85 5.24
CA PHE A 132 -4.44 -11.34 4.91
C PHE A 132 -4.35 -12.72 4.25
N GLU A 133 -5.40 -13.54 4.36
CA GLU A 133 -5.52 -14.81 3.64
C GLU A 133 -6.05 -14.60 2.22
N ARG A 134 -7.02 -13.69 2.06
CA ARG A 134 -7.63 -13.32 0.78
C ARG A 134 -8.27 -11.94 0.85
N TRP A 135 -8.56 -11.35 -0.29
CA TRP A 135 -9.37 -10.15 -0.41
C TRP A 135 -10.77 -10.51 -0.94
N ASP A 136 -11.78 -10.18 -0.15
CA ASP A 136 -13.21 -10.40 -0.47
C ASP A 136 -14.01 -9.09 -0.46
N GLY A 137 -13.31 -7.95 -0.30
CA GLY A 137 -13.96 -6.64 -0.25
C GLY A 137 -14.48 -6.18 -1.62
N ARG A 138 -15.35 -5.18 -1.59
CA ARG A 138 -15.96 -4.60 -2.81
C ARG A 138 -14.97 -3.82 -3.69
N PRO A 139 -14.03 -3.01 -3.15
CA PRO A 139 -13.07 -2.28 -3.98
C PRO A 139 -12.18 -3.21 -4.80
N GLN A 140 -11.89 -2.79 -6.04
CA GLN A 140 -10.86 -3.43 -6.85
C GLN A 140 -9.48 -3.17 -6.22
N VAL A 141 -8.68 -4.22 -6.06
CA VAL A 141 -7.33 -4.11 -5.48
C VAL A 141 -6.29 -4.55 -6.48
N GLY A 142 -5.36 -3.63 -6.79
CA GLY A 142 -4.18 -3.90 -7.60
C GLY A 142 -2.90 -3.80 -6.78
N VAL A 143 -1.89 -4.58 -7.17
CA VAL A 143 -0.58 -4.56 -6.53
C VAL A 143 0.50 -4.21 -7.54
N VAL A 144 1.33 -3.22 -7.20
CA VAL A 144 2.60 -2.95 -7.87
C VAL A 144 3.72 -3.45 -6.97
N ALA A 145 4.39 -4.51 -7.37
CA ALA A 145 5.53 -5.09 -6.65
C ALA A 145 6.86 -4.68 -7.27
N GLY A 146 7.90 -4.57 -6.44
CA GLY A 146 9.27 -4.37 -6.90
C GLY A 146 10.05 -5.69 -6.96
N ASN A 147 11.08 -5.76 -7.80
CA ASN A 147 11.95 -6.93 -7.89
C ASN A 147 13.47 -6.63 -7.84
N VAL A 148 13.85 -5.40 -7.47
CA VAL A 148 15.26 -5.06 -7.27
C VAL A 148 15.65 -5.26 -5.81
N PRO A 149 16.51 -6.24 -5.45
CA PRO A 149 16.74 -6.65 -4.07
C PRO A 149 17.70 -5.71 -3.31
N HIS A 150 17.37 -4.41 -3.25
CA HIS A 150 18.11 -3.42 -2.47
C HIS A 150 17.28 -2.95 -1.29
N GLY A 151 17.75 -3.17 -0.07
CA GLY A 151 17.07 -2.71 1.14
C GLY A 151 17.54 -3.41 2.41
N LEU A 152 17.12 -2.90 3.56
CA LEU A 152 17.49 -3.44 4.88
C LEU A 152 16.81 -4.79 5.17
N GLY A 153 15.69 -5.09 4.56
CA GLY A 153 14.89 -6.29 4.82
C GLY A 153 15.66 -7.59 4.57
N ARG A 154 16.61 -7.61 3.63
CA ARG A 154 17.48 -8.76 3.33
C ARG A 154 18.33 -9.21 4.51
N HIS A 155 18.58 -8.35 5.50
CA HIS A 155 19.32 -8.69 6.71
C HIS A 155 18.44 -9.40 7.75
N PHE A 156 17.13 -9.35 7.58
CA PHE A 156 16.14 -9.88 8.52
C PHE A 156 15.29 -11.01 7.94
N ALA A 157 15.29 -11.18 6.62
CA ALA A 157 14.62 -12.30 5.95
C ALA A 157 15.50 -12.91 4.86
N ARG A 158 15.32 -14.20 4.66
CA ARG A 158 15.75 -14.89 3.45
C ARG A 158 14.54 -14.97 2.54
N PHE A 159 14.63 -14.38 1.36
CA PHE A 159 13.58 -14.45 0.36
C PHE A 159 13.80 -15.66 -0.52
N GLU A 160 12.81 -16.52 -0.63
CA GLU A 160 12.76 -17.56 -1.65
C GLU A 160 12.22 -16.92 -2.94
N GLY A 161 13.12 -16.64 -3.90
CA GLY A 161 12.79 -15.98 -5.16
C GLY A 161 13.00 -14.45 -5.16
N GLU A 162 12.29 -13.78 -6.05
CA GLU A 162 12.41 -12.34 -6.28
C GLU A 162 11.89 -11.52 -5.10
N SER A 163 12.53 -10.38 -4.84
CA SER A 163 12.12 -9.42 -3.81
C SER A 163 12.54 -8.00 -4.16
N ASP A 164 11.89 -7.02 -3.54
CA ASP A 164 12.30 -5.61 -3.62
C ASP A 164 13.38 -5.23 -2.58
N GLY A 165 13.94 -6.24 -1.88
CA GLY A 165 14.91 -6.09 -0.79
C GLY A 165 14.29 -5.92 0.61
N THR A 166 12.97 -5.87 0.71
CA THR A 166 12.22 -5.79 1.99
C THR A 166 11.00 -6.72 1.99
N VAL A 167 10.35 -6.86 0.85
CA VAL A 167 9.15 -7.69 0.64
C VAL A 167 9.42 -8.67 -0.50
N GLY A 168 9.16 -9.94 -0.26
CA GLY A 168 9.21 -10.98 -1.28
C GLY A 168 8.05 -10.86 -2.27
N LEU A 169 8.27 -11.21 -3.53
CA LEU A 169 7.23 -11.10 -4.55
C LEU A 169 5.99 -11.93 -4.17
N GLU A 170 6.18 -13.12 -3.61
CA GLU A 170 5.09 -14.00 -3.15
C GLU A 170 4.32 -13.42 -1.94
N GLU A 171 4.95 -12.58 -1.13
CA GLU A 171 4.28 -11.88 -0.01
C GLU A 171 3.28 -10.82 -0.50
N THR A 172 3.42 -10.38 -1.75
CA THR A 172 2.52 -9.39 -2.37
C THR A 172 1.32 -10.02 -3.07
N ARG A 173 1.35 -11.34 -3.34
CA ARG A 173 0.31 -12.08 -4.06
C ARG A 173 -0.77 -12.56 -3.12
N LEU A 174 -1.93 -11.92 -3.17
CA LEU A 174 -3.08 -12.27 -2.34
C LEU A 174 -4.22 -12.82 -3.21
N PRO A 175 -4.88 -13.94 -2.87
CA PRO A 175 -6.11 -14.36 -3.55
C PRO A 175 -7.18 -13.27 -3.52
N GLY A 176 -7.86 -13.04 -4.63
CA GLY A 176 -8.92 -12.03 -4.76
C GLY A 176 -8.43 -10.65 -5.23
N LEU A 177 -7.14 -10.49 -5.54
CA LEU A 177 -6.66 -9.28 -6.22
C LEU A 177 -7.25 -9.17 -7.62
N THR A 178 -7.56 -7.94 -8.03
CA THR A 178 -8.03 -7.64 -9.38
C THR A 178 -6.88 -7.77 -10.39
N ASP A 179 -5.68 -7.28 -10.03
CA ASP A 179 -4.51 -7.31 -10.92
C ASP A 179 -3.21 -7.19 -10.11
N HIS A 180 -2.09 -7.60 -10.71
CA HIS A 180 -0.77 -7.58 -10.10
C HIS A 180 0.31 -7.35 -11.16
N CYS A 181 1.16 -6.35 -10.98
CA CYS A 181 2.30 -6.11 -11.85
C CYS A 181 3.62 -6.00 -11.07
N VAL A 182 4.72 -6.24 -11.78
CA VAL A 182 6.07 -6.15 -11.23
C VAL A 182 6.84 -5.07 -11.99
N VAL A 183 7.54 -4.22 -11.24
CA VAL A 183 8.38 -3.16 -11.81
C VAL A 183 9.83 -3.29 -11.31
N ALA A 184 10.79 -2.84 -12.11
CA ALA A 184 12.20 -2.84 -11.74
C ALA A 184 12.50 -1.72 -10.72
N ALA A 185 12.17 -1.96 -9.45
CA ALA A 185 12.39 -1.04 -8.34
C ALA A 185 12.66 -1.78 -7.04
N SER A 186 13.44 -1.16 -6.15
CA SER A 186 13.58 -1.59 -4.76
C SER A 186 12.40 -1.09 -3.93
N HIS A 187 12.25 -1.58 -2.71
CA HIS A 187 11.14 -1.21 -1.81
C HIS A 187 10.94 0.29 -1.65
N SER A 188 12.00 1.00 -1.28
CA SER A 188 11.99 2.45 -1.20
C SER A 188 11.94 3.09 -2.60
N GLY A 189 12.59 2.47 -3.59
CA GLY A 189 12.60 2.90 -4.98
C GLY A 189 11.23 2.96 -5.63
N LEU A 190 10.27 2.15 -5.20
CA LEU A 190 8.90 2.17 -5.69
C LEU A 190 8.25 3.57 -5.57
N VAL A 191 8.52 4.30 -4.49
CA VAL A 191 8.00 5.67 -4.27
C VAL A 191 8.61 6.68 -5.25
N PHE A 192 9.83 6.41 -5.72
CA PHE A 192 10.55 7.27 -6.65
C PHE A 192 10.44 6.83 -8.11
N SER A 193 9.90 5.64 -8.37
CA SER A 193 9.78 5.06 -9.70
C SER A 193 8.69 5.75 -10.53
N ALA A 194 9.07 6.26 -11.70
CA ALA A 194 8.11 6.78 -12.67
C ALA A 194 7.21 5.67 -13.23
N GLU A 195 7.77 4.46 -13.41
CA GLU A 195 7.02 3.28 -13.86
C GLU A 195 5.97 2.87 -12.84
N ALA A 196 6.35 2.75 -11.55
CA ALA A 196 5.40 2.41 -10.50
C ALA A 196 4.27 3.46 -10.40
N ALA A 197 4.59 4.75 -10.53
CA ALA A 197 3.59 5.82 -10.53
C ALA A 197 2.64 5.71 -11.75
N ARG A 198 3.16 5.39 -12.94
CA ARG A 198 2.36 5.21 -14.16
C ARG A 198 1.42 4.01 -14.04
N GLN A 199 1.93 2.87 -13.59
CA GLN A 199 1.12 1.68 -13.35
C GLN A 199 0.02 1.95 -12.31
N ALA A 200 0.38 2.60 -11.20
CA ALA A 200 -0.58 2.96 -10.17
C ALA A 200 -1.67 3.90 -10.71
N ALA A 201 -1.31 4.94 -11.45
CA ALA A 201 -2.26 5.86 -12.06
C ALA A 201 -3.20 5.14 -13.03
N HIS A 202 -2.66 4.27 -13.88
CA HIS A 202 -3.46 3.51 -14.84
C HIS A 202 -4.47 2.59 -14.12
N PHE A 203 -4.04 1.85 -13.10
CA PHE A 203 -4.97 1.02 -12.33
C PHE A 203 -6.05 1.85 -11.63
N LEU A 204 -5.67 2.99 -11.05
CA LEU A 204 -6.62 3.87 -10.37
C LEU A 204 -7.69 4.38 -11.35
N GLN A 205 -7.34 4.65 -12.60
CA GLN A 205 -8.23 5.16 -13.65
C GLN A 205 -9.02 4.03 -14.33
N GLU A 206 -8.38 2.90 -14.67
CA GLU A 206 -8.92 1.86 -15.54
C GLU A 206 -9.29 0.53 -14.82
N GLY A 207 -8.80 0.32 -13.59
CA GLY A 207 -8.99 -0.93 -12.84
C GLY A 207 -8.09 -2.08 -13.27
N ARG A 208 -7.07 -1.82 -14.08
CA ARG A 208 -6.05 -2.80 -14.53
C ARG A 208 -4.71 -2.13 -14.72
N PHE A 209 -3.64 -2.91 -14.68
CA PHE A 209 -2.31 -2.46 -15.04
C PHE A 209 -2.05 -2.56 -16.56
N GLN A 210 -1.00 -1.90 -17.02
CA GLN A 210 -0.49 -2.08 -18.37
C GLN A 210 0.48 -3.26 -18.36
N HIS A 211 0.06 -4.38 -18.94
CA HIS A 211 0.93 -5.53 -19.15
C HIS A 211 1.61 -5.44 -20.51
N PRO A 212 2.86 -5.94 -20.66
CA PRO A 212 3.47 -6.12 -21.98
C PRO A 212 2.58 -7.01 -22.85
N THR A 213 2.36 -6.61 -24.07
CA THR A 213 1.71 -7.41 -25.11
C THR A 213 2.63 -8.49 -25.60
#